data_ca3c704d7589f4ee49617adb4dbda0af
#
_entry.id   ca3c704d7589f4ee49617adb4dbda0af
#
_cell.length_a   1.000
_cell.length_b   1.000
_cell.length_c   1.000
_cell.angle_alpha   90.00
_cell.angle_beta   90.00
_cell.angle_gamma   90.00
#
_symmetry.space_group_name_H-M   'P 1'
#
loop_
_entity.id
_entity.type
_entity.pdbx_description
1 polymer ?
#
loop_
_entity_poly.entity_id
_entity_poly.type
_entity_poly.pdbx_seq_one_letter_code
_entity_poly.pdbx_strand_id
1 'polypeptide(L)'
;MAIVVRVDVEVVSLTTNLEKIPKTPENTRKHPKMVKNPQTKMSLKTDLTPANPRPEPCRRFSVAPMMDWTDRHCRHFLRLLSRHTLLYTEMVTTGALLHGDTDRFLRYDDTQHPLALQLGGSNPADLAACAKIAERYAYDEVNLNVGCPSDRVQNNMIGACLMGHPALVADCVKAMRDAVSIPVTVKHRIGINGRDSYAQLCDFVGQVREAGCRSFTVHARIAILEGLSPKENRDIPPLRYDVAAQLKKDFPELEIVLNGGIKTLADCQAHLQTFDGVMLGREAYHNPYLLAEVDQQLFGSTAPVITRSEALEQLRPYIARHVAEGGTMHHVTRHVLGLALGFPGARKFRQMLSVDIHKHPDPLQVLDQAALIIEGR
;
A
#
# COMPACT_ATOMS: atom_id res chain seq x y z
N MET A 1 -32.57 41.89 -23.77
CA MET A 1 -33.93 41.44 -23.41
C MET A 1 -33.76 40.14 -22.67
N ALA A 2 -33.70 40.22 -21.34
CA ALA A 2 -33.47 39.06 -20.45
C ALA A 2 -34.82 38.68 -19.81
N ILE A 3 -35.23 37.44 -19.99
CA ILE A 3 -36.42 36.87 -19.37
C ILE A 3 -35.99 36.18 -18.09
N VAL A 4 -36.40 36.74 -16.96
CA VAL A 4 -36.28 36.11 -15.63
C VAL A 4 -37.57 35.35 -15.36
N VAL A 5 -37.49 34.03 -15.21
CA VAL A 5 -38.59 33.20 -14.73
C VAL A 5 -38.41 32.95 -13.24
N ARG A 6 -39.27 33.52 -12.41
CA ARG A 6 -39.43 33.16 -11.00
C ARG A 6 -40.34 31.94 -10.91
N VAL A 7 -39.96 30.95 -10.11
CA VAL A 7 -40.79 29.85 -9.70
C VAL A 7 -40.97 29.95 -8.18
N ASP A 8 -42.19 30.24 -7.74
CA ASP A 8 -42.61 30.22 -6.34
C ASP A 8 -42.78 28.79 -5.88
N VAL A 9 -42.18 28.40 -4.79
CA VAL A 9 -42.35 27.10 -4.13
C VAL A 9 -43.19 27.33 -2.85
N GLU A 10 -44.48 26.93 -2.88
CA GLU A 10 -45.30 26.87 -1.68
C GLU A 10 -44.87 25.73 -0.75
N VAL A 11 -44.62 26.10 0.51
CA VAL A 11 -44.33 25.15 1.61
C VAL A 11 -45.67 24.75 2.24
N VAL A 12 -46.15 23.53 1.96
CA VAL A 12 -47.30 22.93 2.64
C VAL A 12 -46.84 22.25 3.92
N SER A 13 -47.25 22.82 5.06
CA SER A 13 -47.08 22.26 6.41
C SER A 13 -48.16 21.20 6.66
N LEU A 14 -47.77 19.94 6.79
CA LEU A 14 -48.68 18.86 7.24
C LEU A 14 -48.36 18.54 8.71
N THR A 15 -49.23 19.02 9.59
CA THR A 15 -49.32 18.59 10.99
C THR A 15 -50.13 17.29 11.06
N THR A 16 -49.47 16.20 11.43
CA THR A 16 -50.18 14.92 11.73
C THR A 16 -50.28 14.72 13.23
N ASN A 17 -51.51 14.55 13.70
CA ASN A 17 -51.87 14.19 15.06
C ASN A 17 -51.32 12.79 15.43
N LEU A 18 -50.64 12.70 16.55
CA LEU A 18 -50.23 11.44 17.16
C LEU A 18 -51.33 10.98 18.13
N GLU A 19 -52.12 10.00 17.72
CA GLU A 19 -52.99 9.25 18.61
C GLU A 19 -52.19 8.26 19.48
N LYS A 20 -52.64 8.13 20.72
CA LYS A 20 -52.04 7.36 21.80
C LYS A 20 -52.12 5.85 21.56
N ILE A 21 -51.00 5.15 21.49
CA ILE A 21 -50.90 3.69 21.56
C ILE A 21 -50.64 3.27 23.03
N PRO A 22 -51.37 2.26 23.57
CA PRO A 22 -51.21 1.84 24.96
C PRO A 22 -49.93 1.04 25.19
N LYS A 23 -49.29 1.27 26.33
CA LYS A 23 -48.08 0.60 26.79
C LYS A 23 -48.34 -0.86 27.15
N THR A 24 -47.63 -1.78 26.50
CA THR A 24 -47.47 -3.20 26.91
C THR A 24 -46.44 -3.34 28.01
N PRO A 25 -46.56 -4.32 28.95
CA PRO A 25 -45.74 -4.38 30.16
C PRO A 25 -44.28 -4.79 29.87
N GLU A 26 -43.36 -4.16 30.61
CA GLU A 26 -41.94 -4.42 30.62
C GLU A 26 -41.61 -5.86 31.02
N ASN A 27 -41.05 -6.61 30.10
CA ASN A 27 -40.46 -7.92 30.35
C ASN A 27 -38.98 -7.75 30.67
N THR A 28 -38.61 -7.66 31.94
CA THR A 28 -37.26 -7.54 32.47
C THR A 28 -36.45 -8.82 32.18
N ARG A 29 -35.90 -8.97 30.98
CA ARG A 29 -34.81 -9.91 30.73
C ARG A 29 -33.51 -9.28 31.13
N LYS A 30 -32.97 -9.71 32.29
CA LYS A 30 -31.60 -9.41 32.73
C LYS A 30 -30.63 -9.98 31.71
N HIS A 31 -29.96 -9.09 30.94
CA HIS A 31 -28.79 -9.48 30.16
C HIS A 31 -27.67 -9.96 31.09
N PRO A 32 -27.04 -11.10 30.79
CA PRO A 32 -25.85 -11.52 31.58
C PRO A 32 -24.75 -10.47 31.35
N LYS A 33 -24.18 -9.97 32.45
CA LYS A 33 -22.99 -9.07 32.39
C LYS A 33 -21.88 -9.82 31.67
N MET A 34 -21.46 -9.28 30.51
CA MET A 34 -20.20 -9.70 29.88
C MET A 34 -19.08 -9.57 30.91
N VAL A 35 -18.54 -10.69 31.33
CA VAL A 35 -17.28 -10.76 32.05
C VAL A 35 -16.21 -10.25 31.08
N LYS A 36 -15.67 -9.06 31.34
CA LYS A 36 -14.49 -8.54 30.64
C LYS A 36 -13.35 -9.51 30.92
N ASN A 37 -13.05 -10.36 29.97
CA ASN A 37 -11.85 -11.17 29.99
C ASN A 37 -10.65 -10.19 30.08
N PRO A 38 -9.73 -10.36 31.05
CA PRO A 38 -8.56 -9.52 31.11
C PRO A 38 -7.78 -9.72 29.81
N GLN A 39 -7.75 -8.68 28.96
CA GLN A 39 -6.88 -8.64 27.81
C GLN A 39 -5.48 -8.98 28.29
N THR A 40 -4.97 -10.12 27.85
CA THR A 40 -3.55 -10.43 27.93
C THR A 40 -2.86 -9.32 27.16
N LYS A 41 -2.37 -8.31 27.87
CA LYS A 41 -1.47 -7.31 27.30
C LYS A 41 -0.28 -8.11 26.80
N MET A 42 -0.25 -8.32 25.48
CA MET A 42 0.93 -8.82 24.82
C MET A 42 2.03 -7.79 25.17
N SER A 43 2.97 -8.25 26.01
CA SER A 43 4.13 -7.46 26.42
C SER A 43 4.73 -6.85 25.18
N LEU A 44 4.72 -5.52 25.08
CA LEU A 44 5.58 -4.79 24.15
C LEU A 44 6.98 -5.40 24.30
N LYS A 45 7.49 -6.00 23.23
CA LYS A 45 8.91 -6.34 23.14
C LYS A 45 9.68 -5.02 23.20
N THR A 46 10.09 -4.64 24.40
CA THR A 46 10.69 -3.34 24.71
C THR A 46 12.14 -3.22 24.25
N ASP A 47 12.71 -4.23 23.59
CA ASP A 47 14.06 -4.22 23.01
C ASP A 47 14.08 -5.03 21.71
N LEU A 48 13.55 -4.46 20.64
CA LEU A 48 13.76 -4.94 19.27
C LEU A 48 14.86 -4.13 18.58
N THR A 49 16.01 -3.97 19.23
CA THR A 49 17.23 -3.74 18.46
C THR A 49 17.56 -5.08 17.82
N PRO A 50 17.50 -5.22 16.47
CA PRO A 50 17.90 -6.48 15.84
C PRO A 50 19.35 -6.75 16.23
N ALA A 51 19.63 -7.94 16.73
CA ALA A 51 20.96 -8.37 17.20
C ALA A 51 22.01 -8.31 16.06
N ASN A 52 21.58 -8.15 14.80
CA ASN A 52 22.38 -7.82 13.63
C ASN A 52 21.56 -6.91 12.71
N PRO A 53 22.13 -5.80 12.21
CA PRO A 53 21.47 -4.99 11.18
C PRO A 53 21.21 -5.87 9.96
N ARG A 54 19.95 -5.87 9.49
CA ARG A 54 19.62 -6.54 8.22
C ARG A 54 20.36 -5.85 7.08
N PRO A 55 20.73 -6.58 6.03
CA PRO A 55 21.33 -5.97 4.84
C PRO A 55 20.35 -4.97 4.22
N GLU A 56 20.86 -3.95 3.57
CA GLU A 56 20.03 -3.00 2.84
C GLU A 56 19.15 -3.74 1.82
N PRO A 57 17.83 -3.43 1.75
CA PRO A 57 16.93 -4.14 0.87
C PRO A 57 17.26 -3.89 -0.60
N CYS A 58 17.27 -4.96 -1.39
CA CYS A 58 17.46 -4.88 -2.84
C CYS A 58 16.17 -4.35 -3.50
N ARG A 59 16.26 -3.25 -4.25
CA ARG A 59 15.11 -2.60 -4.90
C ARG A 59 14.96 -2.99 -6.37
N ARG A 60 15.67 -4.04 -6.82
CA ARG A 60 15.59 -4.54 -8.20
C ARG A 60 14.15 -4.80 -8.65
N PHE A 61 13.31 -5.36 -7.76
CA PHE A 61 11.87 -5.49 -7.97
C PHE A 61 11.10 -5.19 -6.67
N SER A 62 10.04 -4.39 -6.78
CA SER A 62 9.23 -4.02 -5.62
C SER A 62 7.74 -3.89 -5.97
N VAL A 63 6.88 -4.02 -4.94
CA VAL A 63 5.44 -3.77 -5.04
C VAL A 63 5.12 -2.43 -4.43
N ALA A 64 4.50 -1.56 -5.22
CA ALA A 64 4.17 -0.18 -4.83
C ALA A 64 3.25 -0.11 -3.60
N PRO A 65 3.42 0.92 -2.75
CA PRO A 65 2.45 1.25 -1.71
C PRO A 65 1.10 1.62 -2.32
N MET A 66 0.02 0.93 -1.90
CA MET A 66 -1.32 1.12 -2.44
C MET A 66 -2.36 1.09 -1.31
N MET A 67 -3.06 2.21 -1.11
CA MET A 67 -4.13 2.30 -0.11
C MET A 67 -5.20 1.24 -0.33
N ASP A 68 -5.70 0.65 0.74
CA ASP A 68 -6.67 -0.44 0.80
C ASP A 68 -6.19 -1.78 0.21
N TRP A 69 -5.01 -1.82 -0.41
CA TRP A 69 -4.50 -3.01 -1.11
C TRP A 69 -3.26 -3.60 -0.47
N THR A 70 -2.22 -2.82 -0.14
CA THR A 70 -0.98 -3.37 0.42
C THR A 70 -0.96 -3.39 1.95
N ASP A 71 -2.08 -3.81 2.54
CA ASP A 71 -2.17 -4.08 3.96
C ASP A 71 -1.34 -5.32 4.36
N ARG A 72 -1.28 -5.62 5.64
CA ARG A 72 -0.48 -6.75 6.15
C ARG A 72 -0.91 -8.11 5.56
N HIS A 73 -2.19 -8.27 5.20
CA HIS A 73 -2.71 -9.52 4.66
C HIS A 73 -2.30 -9.72 3.20
N CYS A 74 -2.38 -8.66 2.41
CA CYS A 74 -1.87 -8.66 1.04
C CYS A 74 -0.36 -8.95 1.02
N ARG A 75 0.43 -8.25 1.86
CA ARG A 75 1.88 -8.44 1.91
C ARG A 75 2.27 -9.86 2.33
N HIS A 76 1.55 -10.45 3.30
CA HIS A 76 1.79 -11.85 3.66
C HIS A 76 1.55 -12.78 2.47
N PHE A 77 0.44 -12.61 1.75
CA PHE A 77 0.15 -13.39 0.54
C PHE A 77 1.21 -13.20 -0.55
N LEU A 78 1.59 -11.95 -0.86
CA LEU A 78 2.61 -11.68 -1.88
C LEU A 78 3.98 -12.25 -1.51
N ARG A 79 4.32 -12.31 -0.23
CA ARG A 79 5.57 -12.90 0.27
C ARG A 79 5.62 -14.42 0.06
N LEU A 80 4.49 -15.10 0.04
CA LEU A 80 4.44 -16.52 -0.33
C LEU A 80 4.84 -16.74 -1.80
N LEU A 81 4.54 -15.77 -2.68
CA LEU A 81 4.83 -15.83 -4.09
C LEU A 81 6.29 -15.45 -4.43
N SER A 82 6.89 -14.51 -3.69
CA SER A 82 8.26 -14.06 -3.92
C SER A 82 8.95 -13.72 -2.60
N ARG A 83 10.14 -14.27 -2.40
CA ARG A 83 10.95 -14.05 -1.19
C ARG A 83 11.80 -12.79 -1.26
N HIS A 84 12.18 -12.37 -2.47
CA HIS A 84 13.14 -11.28 -2.68
C HIS A 84 12.49 -9.94 -3.00
N THR A 85 11.23 -9.93 -3.43
CA THR A 85 10.48 -8.70 -3.71
C THR A 85 10.45 -7.77 -2.51
N LEU A 86 10.86 -6.50 -2.65
CA LEU A 86 10.67 -5.50 -1.63
C LEU A 86 9.18 -5.11 -1.58
N LEU A 87 8.56 -5.33 -0.43
CA LEU A 87 7.15 -4.99 -0.20
C LEU A 87 7.06 -3.64 0.52
N TYR A 88 6.03 -2.86 0.18
CA TYR A 88 5.73 -1.60 0.85
C TYR A 88 4.41 -1.69 1.61
N THR A 89 4.33 -1.00 2.74
CA THR A 89 3.04 -0.78 3.42
C THR A 89 2.14 0.12 2.58
N GLU A 90 0.91 0.28 2.99
CA GLU A 90 0.12 1.46 2.61
C GLU A 90 0.80 2.72 3.13
N MET A 91 0.45 3.89 2.58
CA MET A 91 0.94 5.16 3.12
C MET A 91 0.32 5.42 4.50
N VAL A 92 1.15 5.57 5.53
CA VAL A 92 0.74 5.93 6.89
C VAL A 92 1.13 7.38 7.15
N THR A 93 0.18 8.21 7.60
CA THR A 93 0.47 9.61 7.92
C THR A 93 1.18 9.75 9.27
N THR A 94 2.02 10.77 9.40
CA THR A 94 2.71 11.07 10.68
C THR A 94 1.71 11.23 11.83
N GLY A 95 0.59 11.93 11.62
CA GLY A 95 -0.45 12.10 12.63
C GLY A 95 -1.07 10.78 13.08
N ALA A 96 -1.25 9.81 12.18
CA ALA A 96 -1.78 8.49 12.52
C ALA A 96 -0.82 7.70 13.43
N LEU A 97 0.49 7.82 13.24
CA LEU A 97 1.50 7.15 14.06
C LEU A 97 1.75 7.85 15.41
N LEU A 98 1.76 9.17 15.43
CA LEU A 98 2.09 9.92 16.64
C LEU A 98 0.91 10.02 17.61
N HIS A 99 -0.34 9.99 17.10
CA HIS A 99 -1.53 10.24 17.90
C HIS A 99 -2.55 9.10 17.87
N GLY A 100 -2.35 8.08 17.01
CA GLY A 100 -3.24 6.94 16.87
C GLY A 100 -2.71 5.66 17.52
N ASP A 101 -3.36 4.56 17.16
CA ASP A 101 -2.90 3.20 17.54
C ASP A 101 -1.77 2.77 16.58
N THR A 102 -0.54 3.02 16.99
CA THR A 102 0.67 2.72 16.20
C THR A 102 0.75 1.24 15.80
N ASP A 103 0.43 0.32 16.73
CA ASP A 103 0.50 -1.11 16.44
C ASP A 103 -0.51 -1.54 15.37
N ARG A 104 -1.68 -0.94 15.35
CA ARG A 104 -2.67 -1.19 14.31
C ARG A 104 -2.13 -0.90 12.91
N PHE A 105 -1.32 0.15 12.75
CA PHE A 105 -0.77 0.55 11.46
C PHE A 105 0.52 -0.19 11.10
N LEU A 106 1.34 -0.53 12.09
CA LEU A 106 2.69 -1.00 11.85
C LEU A 106 2.90 -2.50 12.07
N ARG A 107 1.97 -3.21 12.71
CA ARG A 107 2.13 -4.65 12.91
C ARG A 107 2.16 -5.42 11.59
N TYR A 108 3.04 -6.38 11.50
CA TYR A 108 3.21 -7.27 10.36
C TYR A 108 3.66 -8.66 10.84
N ASP A 109 3.76 -9.61 9.95
CA ASP A 109 4.34 -10.93 10.19
C ASP A 109 5.82 -10.89 9.79
N ASP A 110 6.72 -11.42 10.63
CA ASP A 110 8.18 -11.38 10.40
C ASP A 110 8.60 -12.01 9.06
N THR A 111 7.75 -12.84 8.48
CA THR A 111 7.99 -13.41 7.14
C THR A 111 7.91 -12.38 6.02
N GLN A 112 7.36 -11.16 6.26
CA GLN A 112 7.13 -10.16 5.23
C GLN A 112 8.39 -9.40 4.76
N HIS A 113 9.54 -9.59 5.41
CA HIS A 113 10.80 -8.96 4.99
C HIS A 113 11.32 -9.49 3.64
N PRO A 114 11.97 -8.63 2.82
CA PRO A 114 12.23 -7.21 3.06
C PRO A 114 10.98 -6.34 2.94
N LEU A 115 10.84 -5.38 3.86
CA LEU A 115 9.62 -4.58 4.05
C LEU A 115 9.94 -3.10 4.31
N ALA A 116 9.34 -2.21 3.51
CA ALA A 116 9.44 -0.76 3.64
C ALA A 116 8.17 -0.15 4.23
N LEU A 117 8.31 0.78 5.18
CA LEU A 117 7.21 1.62 5.64
C LEU A 117 7.14 2.88 4.78
N GLN A 118 5.98 3.16 4.16
CA GLN A 118 5.78 4.45 3.51
C GLN A 118 5.09 5.45 4.44
N LEU A 119 5.71 6.61 4.63
CA LEU A 119 5.20 7.74 5.41
C LEU A 119 4.62 8.84 4.52
N GLY A 120 3.55 9.47 5.00
CA GLY A 120 3.02 10.72 4.47
C GLY A 120 3.09 11.81 5.53
N GLY A 121 3.78 12.89 5.23
CA GLY A 121 3.96 14.04 6.12
C GLY A 121 4.81 15.13 5.47
N SER A 122 4.85 16.28 6.10
CA SER A 122 5.64 17.45 5.65
C SER A 122 6.35 18.18 6.79
N ASN A 123 6.17 17.75 8.04
CA ASN A 123 6.90 18.31 9.17
C ASN A 123 8.15 17.46 9.42
N PRO A 124 9.37 18.04 9.36
CA PRO A 124 10.62 17.30 9.56
C PRO A 124 10.73 16.60 10.92
N ALA A 125 10.29 17.24 12.00
CA ALA A 125 10.35 16.67 13.35
C ALA A 125 9.41 15.48 13.52
N ASP A 126 8.18 15.57 13.01
CA ASP A 126 7.20 14.49 13.03
C ASP A 126 7.68 13.29 12.20
N LEU A 127 8.23 13.54 11.02
CA LEU A 127 8.79 12.50 10.15
C LEU A 127 10.00 11.81 10.80
N ALA A 128 10.89 12.55 11.44
CA ALA A 128 12.01 11.99 12.21
C ALA A 128 11.52 11.09 13.37
N ALA A 129 10.49 11.54 14.11
CA ALA A 129 9.88 10.73 15.16
C ALA A 129 9.23 9.45 14.61
N CYS A 130 8.52 9.54 13.48
CA CYS A 130 7.93 8.40 12.80
C CYS A 130 8.98 7.42 12.24
N ALA A 131 10.10 7.93 11.72
CA ALA A 131 11.22 7.11 11.25
C ALA A 131 11.82 6.27 12.41
N LYS A 132 12.01 6.87 13.59
CA LYS A 132 12.44 6.13 14.79
C LYS A 132 11.44 5.05 15.21
N ILE A 133 10.14 5.31 15.06
CA ILE A 133 9.12 4.30 15.31
C ILE A 133 9.26 3.15 14.29
N ALA A 134 9.44 3.46 13.00
CA ALA A 134 9.65 2.45 11.96
C ALA A 134 10.86 1.55 12.26
N GLU A 135 11.98 2.13 12.63
CA GLU A 135 13.20 1.39 12.99
C GLU A 135 12.98 0.49 14.21
N ARG A 136 12.27 0.97 15.25
CA ARG A 136 11.89 0.15 16.42
C ARG A 136 10.96 -1.01 16.06
N TYR A 137 10.11 -0.84 15.04
CA TYR A 137 9.28 -1.91 14.48
C TYR A 137 10.06 -2.79 13.49
N ALA A 138 11.38 -2.58 13.35
CA ALA A 138 12.27 -3.36 12.53
C ALA A 138 11.92 -3.36 11.02
N TYR A 139 11.37 -2.27 10.51
CA TYR A 139 11.27 -2.07 9.06
C TYR A 139 12.65 -1.97 8.43
N ASP A 140 12.81 -2.49 7.21
CA ASP A 140 14.09 -2.47 6.49
C ASP A 140 14.35 -1.13 5.79
N GLU A 141 13.31 -0.33 5.59
CA GLU A 141 13.37 0.96 4.89
C GLU A 141 12.24 1.88 5.36
N VAL A 142 12.49 3.18 5.40
CA VAL A 142 11.44 4.21 5.49
C VAL A 142 11.40 5.01 4.20
N ASN A 143 10.21 5.08 3.58
CA ASN A 143 10.00 5.79 2.32
C ASN A 143 9.08 7.00 2.53
N LEU A 144 9.46 8.16 2.00
CA LEU A 144 8.63 9.36 2.00
C LEU A 144 7.77 9.43 0.73
N ASN A 145 6.46 9.61 0.90
CA ASN A 145 5.53 9.80 -0.22
C ASN A 145 5.55 11.25 -0.71
N VAL A 146 6.02 11.46 -1.93
CA VAL A 146 6.00 12.75 -2.65
C VAL A 146 5.30 12.59 -4.01
N GLY A 147 4.35 11.66 -4.11
CA GLY A 147 3.74 11.31 -5.40
C GLY A 147 2.22 11.08 -5.40
N CYS A 148 1.56 11.04 -4.23
CA CYS A 148 0.12 10.84 -4.14
C CYS A 148 -0.64 12.13 -4.53
N PRO A 149 -1.53 12.10 -5.56
CA PRO A 149 -2.26 13.30 -5.99
C PRO A 149 -3.65 13.42 -5.33
N SER A 150 -3.90 12.74 -4.22
CA SER A 150 -5.21 12.76 -3.59
C SER A 150 -5.47 14.07 -2.84
N ASP A 151 -6.63 14.70 -3.04
CA ASP A 151 -7.06 15.91 -2.34
C ASP A 151 -7.05 15.75 -0.82
N ARG A 152 -7.37 14.54 -0.32
CA ARG A 152 -7.36 14.24 1.11
C ARG A 152 -6.00 14.46 1.78
N VAL A 153 -4.92 14.32 1.02
CA VAL A 153 -3.56 14.49 1.54
C VAL A 153 -2.95 15.83 1.14
N GLN A 154 -3.34 16.41 0.01
CA GLN A 154 -2.84 17.71 -0.45
C GLN A 154 -3.15 18.84 0.55
N ASN A 155 -4.36 18.87 1.12
CA ASN A 155 -4.77 19.84 2.12
C ASN A 155 -3.89 19.84 3.38
N ASN A 156 -3.17 18.74 3.62
CA ASN A 156 -2.21 18.59 4.72
C ASN A 156 -0.75 18.67 4.24
N MET A 157 -0.50 19.22 3.06
CA MET A 157 0.84 19.27 2.45
C MET A 157 1.52 17.90 2.40
N ILE A 158 0.82 16.85 1.93
CA ILE A 158 1.32 15.49 1.82
C ILE A 158 1.20 15.02 0.37
N GLY A 159 2.15 14.25 -0.11
CA GLY A 159 2.10 13.64 -1.44
C GLY A 159 2.65 14.53 -2.55
N ALA A 160 1.99 14.53 -3.72
CA ALA A 160 2.55 15.12 -4.94
C ALA A 160 2.75 16.64 -4.87
N CYS A 161 1.94 17.36 -4.09
CA CYS A 161 2.11 18.81 -3.89
C CYS A 161 3.50 19.18 -3.34
N LEU A 162 4.13 18.29 -2.57
CA LEU A 162 5.48 18.46 -2.05
C LEU A 162 6.55 18.57 -3.15
N MET A 163 6.30 18.12 -4.37
CA MET A 163 7.23 18.35 -5.50
C MET A 163 7.39 19.85 -5.81
N GLY A 164 6.43 20.68 -5.41
CA GLY A 164 6.52 22.15 -5.47
C GLY A 164 7.42 22.78 -4.40
N HIS A 165 7.88 21.99 -3.42
CA HIS A 165 8.61 22.46 -2.23
C HIS A 165 9.87 21.60 -1.99
N PRO A 166 10.85 21.58 -2.94
CA PRO A 166 12.02 20.70 -2.86
C PRO A 166 12.86 20.90 -1.60
N ALA A 167 13.05 22.15 -1.14
CA ALA A 167 13.77 22.45 0.10
C ALA A 167 13.10 21.82 1.33
N LEU A 168 11.78 21.88 1.43
CA LEU A 168 11.03 21.25 2.54
C LEU A 168 11.19 19.73 2.51
N VAL A 169 11.15 19.10 1.32
CA VAL A 169 11.37 17.65 1.19
C VAL A 169 12.81 17.29 1.59
N ALA A 170 13.78 18.10 1.21
CA ALA A 170 15.17 17.93 1.62
C ALA A 170 15.34 17.99 3.16
N ASP A 171 14.71 18.98 3.81
CA ASP A 171 14.69 19.10 5.28
C ASP A 171 14.05 17.86 5.94
N CYS A 172 12.92 17.40 5.40
CA CYS A 172 12.25 16.18 5.87
C CYS A 172 13.16 14.96 5.77
N VAL A 173 13.77 14.74 4.62
CA VAL A 173 14.68 13.61 4.37
C VAL A 173 15.90 13.68 5.28
N LYS A 174 16.51 14.87 5.42
CA LYS A 174 17.64 15.08 6.33
C LYS A 174 17.26 14.72 7.76
N ALA A 175 16.15 15.24 8.27
CA ALA A 175 15.68 14.97 9.62
C ALA A 175 15.40 13.47 9.87
N MET A 176 14.81 12.77 8.89
CA MET A 176 14.59 11.33 8.97
C MET A 176 15.92 10.58 9.02
N ARG A 177 16.88 10.89 8.12
CA ARG A 177 18.17 10.23 8.04
C ARG A 177 19.05 10.45 9.29
N ASP A 178 19.01 11.65 9.84
CA ASP A 178 19.74 11.95 11.09
C ASP A 178 19.15 11.19 12.30
N ALA A 179 17.93 10.68 12.17
CA ALA A 179 17.18 10.03 13.25
C ALA A 179 17.32 8.50 13.27
N VAL A 180 17.67 7.86 12.15
CA VAL A 180 17.68 6.39 12.00
C VAL A 180 18.89 5.90 11.20
N SER A 181 19.20 4.60 11.34
CA SER A 181 20.25 3.91 10.59
C SER A 181 19.74 3.21 9.33
N ILE A 182 18.45 2.91 9.27
CA ILE A 182 17.84 2.27 8.09
C ILE A 182 17.73 3.25 6.92
N PRO A 183 17.72 2.77 5.67
CA PRO A 183 17.58 3.61 4.48
C PRO A 183 16.36 4.50 4.50
N VAL A 184 16.52 5.78 4.13
CA VAL A 184 15.44 6.74 3.88
C VAL A 184 15.38 7.02 2.39
N THR A 185 14.26 6.70 1.75
CA THR A 185 14.05 6.78 0.31
C THR A 185 12.86 7.68 -0.03
N VAL A 186 12.75 8.11 -1.28
CA VAL A 186 11.67 8.99 -1.73
C VAL A 186 10.94 8.37 -2.93
N LYS A 187 9.60 8.37 -2.88
CA LYS A 187 8.78 8.00 -4.02
C LYS A 187 8.03 9.22 -4.54
N HIS A 188 8.35 9.62 -5.78
CA HIS A 188 7.82 10.83 -6.38
C HIS A 188 7.31 10.63 -7.81
N ARG A 189 6.82 11.68 -8.44
CA ARG A 189 6.47 11.76 -9.85
C ARG A 189 7.51 12.56 -10.64
N ILE A 190 7.33 12.69 -11.96
CA ILE A 190 8.25 13.50 -12.80
C ILE A 190 7.89 14.99 -12.80
N GLY A 191 6.90 15.42 -12.03
CA GLY A 191 6.44 16.78 -11.88
C GLY A 191 4.98 16.86 -11.45
N ILE A 192 4.51 18.07 -11.26
CA ILE A 192 3.10 18.42 -11.04
C ILE A 192 2.67 19.45 -12.10
N ASN A 193 1.36 19.61 -12.33
CA ASN A 193 0.88 20.61 -13.28
C ASN A 193 1.39 22.01 -12.94
N GLY A 194 1.94 22.69 -13.96
CA GLY A 194 2.60 23.98 -13.81
C GLY A 194 4.03 23.93 -13.28
N ARG A 195 4.53 22.75 -12.90
CA ARG A 195 5.91 22.48 -12.48
C ARG A 195 6.37 21.10 -12.98
N ASP A 196 6.48 20.96 -14.28
CA ASP A 196 6.74 19.69 -14.98
C ASP A 196 7.90 19.74 -15.97
N SER A 197 8.70 20.80 -15.93
CA SER A 197 9.93 20.88 -16.73
C SER A 197 11.00 19.95 -16.17
N TYR A 198 11.84 19.44 -17.07
CA TYR A 198 12.96 18.58 -16.67
C TYR A 198 13.93 19.28 -15.71
N ALA A 199 14.17 20.59 -15.91
CA ALA A 199 15.02 21.37 -15.01
C ALA A 199 14.47 21.40 -13.56
N GLN A 200 13.15 21.52 -13.40
CA GLN A 200 12.51 21.48 -12.08
C GLN A 200 12.58 20.09 -11.44
N LEU A 201 12.50 19.02 -12.24
CA LEU A 201 12.72 17.66 -11.74
C LEU A 201 14.16 17.46 -11.27
N CYS A 202 15.16 17.95 -12.03
CA CYS A 202 16.56 17.90 -11.64
C CYS A 202 16.84 18.73 -10.37
N ASP A 203 16.23 19.91 -10.25
CA ASP A 203 16.33 20.72 -9.03
C ASP A 203 15.76 19.99 -7.81
N PHE A 204 14.57 19.40 -7.94
CA PHE A 204 13.95 18.58 -6.89
C PHE A 204 14.86 17.42 -6.46
N VAL A 205 15.31 16.61 -7.42
CA VAL A 205 16.16 15.44 -7.13
C VAL A 205 17.50 15.88 -6.57
N GLY A 206 18.10 16.96 -7.09
CA GLY A 206 19.35 17.51 -6.64
C GLY A 206 19.32 17.93 -5.17
N GLN A 207 18.33 18.73 -4.75
CA GLN A 207 18.21 19.19 -3.37
C GLN A 207 17.98 18.00 -2.40
N VAL A 208 17.12 17.04 -2.78
CA VAL A 208 16.85 15.86 -1.94
C VAL A 208 18.06 14.91 -1.87
N ARG A 209 18.84 14.80 -2.96
CA ARG A 209 20.13 14.09 -2.99
C ARG A 209 21.15 14.76 -2.03
N GLU A 210 21.24 16.09 -2.03
CA GLU A 210 22.14 16.83 -1.12
C GLU A 210 21.77 16.62 0.34
N ALA A 211 20.46 16.48 0.65
CA ALA A 211 20.00 16.04 1.96
C ALA A 211 20.36 14.57 2.28
N GLY A 212 20.94 13.86 1.32
CA GLY A 212 21.52 12.53 1.45
C GLY A 212 20.63 11.38 0.99
N CYS A 213 19.49 11.61 0.36
CA CYS A 213 18.72 10.54 -0.29
C CYS A 213 19.56 9.91 -1.41
N ARG A 214 19.60 8.58 -1.47
CA ARG A 214 20.36 7.84 -2.49
C ARG A 214 19.46 7.00 -3.41
N SER A 215 18.21 6.74 -3.02
CA SER A 215 17.29 5.93 -3.77
C SER A 215 15.96 6.66 -4.00
N PHE A 216 15.57 6.73 -5.27
CA PHE A 216 14.35 7.40 -5.72
C PHE A 216 13.48 6.44 -6.53
N THR A 217 12.22 6.30 -6.14
CA THR A 217 11.21 5.63 -6.98
C THR A 217 10.45 6.66 -7.80
N VAL A 218 10.64 6.62 -9.10
CA VAL A 218 10.08 7.60 -10.05
C VAL A 218 8.84 7.04 -10.73
N HIS A 219 7.64 7.54 -10.38
CA HIS A 219 6.46 7.28 -11.18
C HIS A 219 6.51 8.17 -12.44
N ALA A 220 6.71 7.56 -13.60
CA ALA A 220 6.98 8.24 -14.87
C ALA A 220 5.77 8.98 -15.46
N ARG A 221 5.00 9.67 -14.63
CA ARG A 221 3.87 10.54 -14.98
C ARG A 221 3.91 11.82 -14.14
N ILE A 222 3.47 12.94 -14.70
CA ILE A 222 3.15 14.11 -13.88
C ILE A 222 1.92 13.83 -13.00
N ALA A 223 1.76 14.60 -11.93
CA ALA A 223 0.52 14.64 -11.16
C ALA A 223 -0.28 15.89 -11.54
N ILE A 224 -1.53 15.70 -11.89
CA ILE A 224 -2.51 16.78 -12.03
C ILE A 224 -3.23 16.91 -10.69
N LEU A 225 -2.95 18.01 -9.99
CA LEU A 225 -3.41 18.20 -8.61
C LEU A 225 -4.89 18.60 -8.54
N GLU A 226 -5.41 19.22 -9.60
CA GLU A 226 -6.79 19.66 -9.66
C GLU A 226 -7.49 19.05 -10.88
N GLY A 227 -8.75 18.63 -10.70
CA GLY A 227 -9.61 18.16 -11.79
C GLY A 227 -9.44 16.68 -12.17
N LEU A 228 -8.47 15.95 -11.62
CA LEU A 228 -8.32 14.50 -11.83
C LEU A 228 -8.31 13.74 -10.51
N SER A 229 -9.14 12.71 -10.43
CA SER A 229 -9.06 11.76 -9.32
C SER A 229 -7.71 11.03 -9.26
N PRO A 230 -7.34 10.41 -8.12
CA PRO A 230 -6.13 9.60 -8.03
C PRO A 230 -6.10 8.43 -9.02
N LYS A 231 -7.27 7.90 -9.44
CA LYS A 231 -7.37 6.85 -10.47
C LYS A 231 -7.01 7.41 -11.84
N GLU A 232 -7.62 8.51 -12.23
CA GLU A 232 -7.35 9.18 -13.51
C GLU A 232 -5.91 9.65 -13.62
N ASN A 233 -5.31 10.14 -12.54
CA ASN A 233 -3.89 10.49 -12.44
C ASN A 233 -2.93 9.32 -12.70
N ARG A 234 -3.41 8.08 -12.70
CA ARG A 234 -2.62 6.89 -13.05
C ARG A 234 -2.80 6.46 -14.51
N ASP A 235 -3.79 7.03 -15.20
CA ASP A 235 -4.16 6.61 -16.55
C ASP A 235 -4.03 7.72 -17.58
N ILE A 236 -4.51 8.94 -17.27
CA ILE A 236 -4.61 10.06 -18.23
C ILE A 236 -3.25 10.73 -18.53
N PRO A 237 -2.44 11.19 -17.55
CA PRO A 237 -1.15 11.78 -17.89
C PRO A 237 -0.27 10.74 -18.59
N PRO A 238 0.43 11.09 -19.68
CA PRO A 238 1.24 10.13 -20.44
C PRO A 238 2.41 9.59 -19.62
N LEU A 239 2.79 8.35 -19.89
CA LEU A 239 4.03 7.77 -19.37
C LEU A 239 5.22 8.39 -20.11
N ARG A 240 6.20 8.90 -19.39
CA ARG A 240 7.42 9.52 -19.89
C ARG A 240 8.64 8.79 -19.32
N TYR A 241 8.86 7.58 -19.83
CA TYR A 241 10.04 6.78 -19.47
C TYR A 241 11.34 7.43 -19.95
N ASP A 242 11.28 8.19 -21.03
CA ASP A 242 12.37 9.00 -21.56
C ASP A 242 12.90 10.01 -20.51
N VAL A 243 11.99 10.70 -19.80
CA VAL A 243 12.34 11.65 -18.74
C VAL A 243 12.99 10.93 -17.56
N ALA A 244 12.46 9.78 -17.15
CA ALA A 244 13.05 8.99 -16.07
C ALA A 244 14.43 8.42 -16.47
N ALA A 245 14.61 7.98 -17.70
CA ALA A 245 15.88 7.49 -18.22
C ALA A 245 16.93 8.61 -18.32
N GLN A 246 16.53 9.82 -18.74
CA GLN A 246 17.42 10.98 -18.71
C GLN A 246 17.86 11.31 -17.28
N LEU A 247 16.92 11.24 -16.31
CA LEU A 247 17.26 11.45 -14.89
C LEU A 247 18.32 10.45 -14.41
N LYS A 248 18.17 9.15 -14.73
CA LYS A 248 19.17 8.14 -14.39
C LYS A 248 20.54 8.43 -15.02
N LYS A 249 20.54 8.94 -16.25
CA LYS A 249 21.79 9.31 -16.95
C LYS A 249 22.47 10.51 -16.31
N ASP A 250 21.71 11.51 -15.87
CA ASP A 250 22.25 12.75 -15.30
C ASP A 250 22.63 12.59 -13.80
N PHE A 251 22.07 11.59 -13.12
CA PHE A 251 22.38 11.22 -11.74
C PHE A 251 22.79 9.73 -11.65
N PRO A 252 23.92 9.34 -12.27
CA PRO A 252 24.31 7.93 -12.36
C PRO A 252 24.59 7.27 -11.02
N GLU A 253 24.98 8.06 -10.01
CA GLU A 253 25.26 7.63 -8.64
C GLU A 253 24.01 7.32 -7.81
N LEU A 254 22.83 7.76 -8.27
CA LEU A 254 21.57 7.51 -7.58
C LEU A 254 20.95 6.19 -8.03
N GLU A 255 20.36 5.49 -7.10
CA GLU A 255 19.50 4.35 -7.39
C GLU A 255 18.13 4.87 -7.85
N ILE A 256 17.80 4.65 -9.11
CA ILE A 256 16.54 5.05 -9.72
C ILE A 256 15.69 3.83 -10.00
N VAL A 257 14.57 3.71 -9.29
CA VAL A 257 13.56 2.65 -9.45
C VAL A 257 12.41 3.19 -10.33
N LEU A 258 12.19 2.57 -11.48
CA LEU A 258 11.10 2.97 -12.39
C LEU A 258 9.75 2.44 -11.90
N ASN A 259 8.74 3.31 -11.91
CA ASN A 259 7.36 2.94 -11.62
C ASN A 259 6.39 3.54 -12.65
N GLY A 260 5.31 2.83 -12.94
CA GLY A 260 4.21 3.27 -13.79
C GLY A 260 4.06 2.44 -15.06
N GLY A 261 2.88 1.85 -15.27
CA GLY A 261 2.49 1.17 -16.51
C GLY A 261 3.14 -0.18 -16.79
N ILE A 262 4.10 -0.65 -16.01
CA ILE A 262 4.79 -1.94 -16.15
C ILE A 262 3.81 -3.07 -15.84
N LYS A 263 3.71 -4.07 -16.72
CA LYS A 263 2.70 -5.13 -16.61
C LYS A 263 3.26 -6.56 -16.72
N THR A 264 4.42 -6.75 -17.33
CA THR A 264 5.00 -8.07 -17.55
C THR A 264 6.42 -8.17 -17.01
N LEU A 265 6.92 -9.39 -16.77
CA LEU A 265 8.32 -9.59 -16.39
C LEU A 265 9.27 -9.25 -17.55
N ALA A 266 8.85 -9.42 -18.78
CA ALA A 266 9.61 -8.98 -19.95
C ALA A 266 9.78 -7.45 -19.97
N ASP A 267 8.72 -6.68 -19.63
CA ASP A 267 8.84 -5.22 -19.45
C ASP A 267 9.81 -4.90 -18.31
N CYS A 268 9.75 -5.64 -17.21
CA CYS A 268 10.68 -5.46 -16.08
C CYS A 268 12.13 -5.65 -16.52
N GLN A 269 12.42 -6.74 -17.23
CA GLN A 269 13.75 -7.05 -17.73
C GLN A 269 14.27 -5.98 -18.71
N ALA A 270 13.40 -5.49 -19.60
CA ALA A 270 13.75 -4.42 -20.52
C ALA A 270 14.10 -3.11 -19.78
N HIS A 271 13.30 -2.72 -18.80
CA HIS A 271 13.56 -1.50 -18.01
C HIS A 271 14.80 -1.64 -17.11
N LEU A 272 15.10 -2.82 -16.61
CA LEU A 272 16.30 -3.09 -15.81
C LEU A 272 17.62 -2.97 -16.59
N GLN A 273 17.58 -2.80 -17.92
CA GLN A 273 18.76 -2.43 -18.70
C GLN A 273 19.16 -0.95 -18.51
N THR A 274 18.21 -0.12 -18.05
CA THR A 274 18.42 1.32 -17.87
C THR A 274 18.36 1.73 -16.40
N PHE A 275 17.47 1.12 -15.63
CA PHE A 275 17.18 1.49 -14.26
C PHE A 275 17.72 0.45 -13.28
N ASP A 276 17.98 0.86 -12.06
CA ASP A 276 18.48 -0.01 -11.00
C ASP A 276 17.40 -0.95 -10.46
N GLY A 277 16.13 -0.55 -10.60
CA GLY A 277 14.98 -1.33 -10.18
C GLY A 277 13.70 -0.95 -10.89
N VAL A 278 12.69 -1.80 -10.70
CA VAL A 278 11.32 -1.58 -11.17
C VAL A 278 10.31 -1.79 -10.04
N MET A 279 9.25 -0.99 -10.05
CA MET A 279 8.17 -1.08 -9.08
C MET A 279 6.83 -1.27 -9.78
N LEU A 280 6.14 -2.37 -9.48
CA LEU A 280 4.81 -2.65 -9.98
C LEU A 280 3.75 -2.21 -8.98
N GLY A 281 2.66 -1.61 -9.48
CA GLY A 281 1.49 -1.26 -8.66
C GLY A 281 0.33 -2.20 -8.93
N ARG A 282 -0.66 -1.71 -9.64
CA ARG A 282 -1.95 -2.40 -9.89
C ARG A 282 -1.80 -3.80 -10.48
N GLU A 283 -0.83 -4.02 -11.34
CA GLU A 283 -0.59 -5.34 -11.93
C GLU A 283 -0.23 -6.37 -10.86
N ALA A 284 0.66 -6.04 -9.92
CA ALA A 284 1.01 -6.95 -8.83
C ALA A 284 -0.20 -7.32 -7.94
N TYR A 285 -1.24 -6.49 -7.89
CA TYR A 285 -2.47 -6.78 -7.15
C TYR A 285 -3.49 -7.57 -7.96
N HIS A 286 -3.69 -7.20 -9.24
CA HIS A 286 -4.68 -7.85 -10.10
C HIS A 286 -4.21 -9.18 -10.69
N ASN A 287 -2.91 -9.34 -10.87
CA ASN A 287 -2.23 -10.53 -11.38
C ASN A 287 -1.07 -10.93 -10.44
N PRO A 288 -1.34 -11.26 -9.18
CA PRO A 288 -0.29 -11.50 -8.18
C PRO A 288 0.60 -12.68 -8.52
N TYR A 289 0.12 -13.66 -9.28
CA TYR A 289 0.90 -14.84 -9.65
C TYR A 289 2.13 -14.51 -10.52
N LEU A 290 2.15 -13.32 -11.14
CA LEU A 290 3.36 -12.79 -11.78
C LEU A 290 4.56 -12.79 -10.82
N LEU A 291 4.33 -12.57 -9.51
CA LEU A 291 5.40 -12.54 -8.52
C LEU A 291 6.07 -13.92 -8.31
N ALA A 292 5.38 -15.02 -8.62
CA ALA A 292 5.93 -16.36 -8.43
C ALA A 292 7.21 -16.60 -9.25
N GLU A 293 7.34 -15.96 -10.40
CA GLU A 293 8.49 -16.10 -11.28
C GLU A 293 9.57 -15.01 -11.07
N VAL A 294 9.29 -14.00 -10.25
CA VAL A 294 10.19 -12.86 -10.02
C VAL A 294 11.53 -13.30 -9.45
N ASP A 295 11.52 -14.22 -8.48
CA ASP A 295 12.74 -14.66 -7.82
C ASP A 295 13.69 -15.37 -8.80
N GLN A 296 13.17 -16.17 -9.72
CA GLN A 296 13.99 -16.82 -10.75
C GLN A 296 14.43 -15.82 -11.83
N GLN A 297 13.48 -15.05 -12.39
CA GLN A 297 13.76 -14.24 -13.58
C GLN A 297 14.55 -12.95 -13.27
N LEU A 298 14.38 -12.38 -12.08
CA LEU A 298 14.99 -11.09 -11.75
C LEU A 298 16.07 -11.18 -10.66
N PHE A 299 16.02 -12.21 -9.81
CA PHE A 299 17.01 -12.36 -8.72
C PHE A 299 17.91 -13.59 -8.90
N GLY A 300 17.72 -14.37 -9.97
CA GLY A 300 18.56 -15.54 -10.27
C GLY A 300 18.41 -16.69 -9.29
N SER A 301 17.28 -16.78 -8.60
CA SER A 301 16.97 -17.90 -7.70
C SER A 301 16.85 -19.20 -8.48
N THR A 302 17.38 -20.29 -7.92
CA THR A 302 17.22 -21.65 -8.47
C THR A 302 16.08 -22.41 -7.80
N ALA A 303 15.41 -21.82 -6.81
CA ALA A 303 14.26 -22.43 -6.16
C ALA A 303 13.11 -22.64 -7.16
N PRO A 304 12.34 -23.74 -7.05
CA PRO A 304 11.20 -23.95 -7.92
C PRO A 304 10.16 -22.85 -7.75
N VAL A 305 9.47 -22.52 -8.85
CA VAL A 305 8.34 -21.59 -8.83
C VAL A 305 7.20 -22.23 -8.04
N ILE A 306 6.70 -21.52 -7.04
CA ILE A 306 5.55 -21.98 -6.26
C ILE A 306 4.31 -22.07 -7.15
N THR A 307 3.56 -23.15 -7.07
CA THR A 307 2.29 -23.28 -7.77
C THR A 307 1.19 -22.47 -7.09
N ARG A 308 0.08 -22.21 -7.80
CA ARG A 308 -1.06 -21.49 -7.23
C ARG A 308 -1.71 -22.25 -6.06
N SER A 309 -1.81 -23.58 -6.14
CA SER A 309 -2.34 -24.43 -5.07
C SER A 309 -1.43 -24.40 -3.84
N GLU A 310 -0.13 -24.57 -3.99
CA GLU A 310 0.83 -24.47 -2.90
C GLU A 310 0.77 -23.09 -2.20
N ALA A 311 0.59 -22.02 -2.97
CA ALA A 311 0.43 -20.69 -2.40
C ALA A 311 -0.84 -20.57 -1.51
N LEU A 312 -1.96 -21.20 -1.92
CA LEU A 312 -3.17 -21.24 -1.10
C LEU A 312 -3.00 -22.14 0.13
N GLU A 313 -2.36 -23.29 -0.02
CA GLU A 313 -2.06 -24.20 1.09
C GLU A 313 -1.19 -23.52 2.14
N GLN A 314 -0.15 -22.81 1.72
CA GLN A 314 0.71 -22.05 2.64
C GLN A 314 0.00 -20.85 3.27
N LEU A 315 -0.99 -20.27 2.61
CA LEU A 315 -1.80 -19.18 3.15
C LEU A 315 -2.83 -19.65 4.19
N ARG A 316 -3.29 -20.89 4.11
CA ARG A 316 -4.33 -21.46 4.94
C ARG A 316 -4.06 -21.34 6.45
N PRO A 317 -2.87 -21.66 6.99
CA PRO A 317 -2.56 -21.48 8.40
C PRO A 317 -2.66 -20.02 8.88
N TYR A 318 -2.24 -19.08 8.03
CA TYR A 318 -2.36 -17.65 8.30
C TYR A 318 -3.82 -17.21 8.42
N ILE A 319 -4.68 -17.66 7.49
CA ILE A 319 -6.12 -17.39 7.55
C ILE A 319 -6.74 -18.00 8.80
N ALA A 320 -6.43 -19.26 9.12
CA ALA A 320 -6.96 -19.95 10.29
C ALA A 320 -6.60 -19.22 11.60
N ARG A 321 -5.35 -18.77 11.73
CA ARG A 321 -4.90 -17.97 12.88
C ARG A 321 -5.65 -16.64 12.95
N HIS A 322 -5.77 -15.91 11.84
CA HIS A 322 -6.48 -14.65 11.79
C HIS A 322 -7.95 -14.77 12.18
N VAL A 323 -8.62 -15.83 11.76
CA VAL A 323 -10.02 -16.11 12.13
C VAL A 323 -10.12 -16.49 13.62
N ALA A 324 -9.20 -17.30 14.13
CA ALA A 324 -9.16 -17.66 15.56
C ALA A 324 -8.93 -16.43 16.47
N GLU A 325 -8.24 -15.41 15.97
CA GLU A 325 -8.02 -14.11 16.63
C GLU A 325 -9.23 -13.15 16.52
N GLY A 326 -10.36 -13.59 15.93
CA GLY A 326 -11.58 -12.81 15.76
C GLY A 326 -11.62 -11.98 14.45
N GLY A 327 -10.67 -12.16 13.57
CA GLY A 327 -10.69 -11.56 12.24
C GLY A 327 -11.66 -12.28 11.30
N THR A 328 -12.01 -11.63 10.18
CA THR A 328 -12.81 -12.27 9.14
C THR A 328 -11.92 -12.79 8.01
N MET A 329 -12.26 -13.95 7.46
CA MET A 329 -11.53 -14.54 6.34
C MET A 329 -11.44 -13.60 5.14
N HIS A 330 -12.49 -12.79 4.90
CA HIS A 330 -12.54 -11.82 3.81
C HIS A 330 -11.41 -10.78 3.86
N HIS A 331 -10.90 -10.42 5.05
CA HIS A 331 -9.75 -9.52 5.16
C HIS A 331 -8.53 -10.03 4.38
N VAL A 332 -8.37 -11.34 4.30
CA VAL A 332 -7.27 -12.00 3.58
C VAL A 332 -7.67 -12.34 2.15
N THR A 333 -8.82 -13.00 1.95
CA THR A 333 -9.20 -13.56 0.64
C THR A 333 -9.46 -12.49 -0.43
N ARG A 334 -9.84 -11.27 -0.05
CA ARG A 334 -10.00 -10.16 -1.00
C ARG A 334 -8.71 -9.88 -1.80
N HIS A 335 -7.54 -10.22 -1.27
CA HIS A 335 -6.25 -10.00 -1.92
C HIS A 335 -5.81 -11.17 -2.82
N VAL A 336 -6.47 -12.31 -2.69
CA VAL A 336 -6.11 -13.55 -3.41
C VAL A 336 -6.88 -13.70 -4.73
N LEU A 337 -7.90 -12.88 -4.96
CA LEU A 337 -8.85 -13.04 -6.08
C LEU A 337 -8.18 -13.04 -7.46
N GLY A 338 -7.03 -12.37 -7.60
CA GLY A 338 -6.24 -12.33 -8.82
C GLY A 338 -5.41 -13.60 -9.08
N LEU A 339 -5.24 -14.48 -8.08
CA LEU A 339 -4.40 -15.67 -8.19
C LEU A 339 -4.84 -16.61 -9.32
N ALA A 340 -6.14 -16.68 -9.58
CA ALA A 340 -6.71 -17.50 -10.67
C ALA A 340 -6.84 -16.74 -12.00
N LEU A 341 -6.23 -15.57 -12.17
CA LEU A 341 -6.31 -14.82 -13.42
C LEU A 341 -5.79 -15.67 -14.59
N GLY A 342 -6.59 -15.70 -15.69
CA GLY A 342 -6.26 -16.50 -16.88
C GLY A 342 -6.50 -18.00 -16.72
N PHE A 343 -6.97 -18.49 -15.57
CA PHE A 343 -7.18 -19.91 -15.32
C PHE A 343 -8.66 -20.31 -15.57
N PRO A 344 -8.93 -21.52 -16.12
CA PRO A 344 -10.29 -22.05 -16.20
C PRO A 344 -10.94 -22.07 -14.82
N GLY A 345 -12.20 -21.58 -14.69
CA GLY A 345 -12.86 -21.50 -13.39
C GLY A 345 -12.56 -20.25 -12.56
N ALA A 346 -11.74 -19.31 -13.03
CA ALA A 346 -11.40 -18.06 -12.30
C ALA A 346 -12.62 -17.26 -11.82
N ARG A 347 -13.74 -17.29 -12.55
CA ARG A 347 -14.99 -16.63 -12.13
C ARG A 347 -15.56 -17.30 -10.88
N LYS A 348 -15.62 -18.63 -10.86
CA LYS A 348 -16.12 -19.43 -9.72
C LYS A 348 -15.19 -19.23 -8.51
N PHE A 349 -13.89 -19.30 -8.70
CA PHE A 349 -12.90 -19.02 -7.67
C PHE A 349 -13.13 -17.66 -6.99
N ARG A 350 -13.26 -16.59 -7.77
CA ARG A 350 -13.55 -15.26 -7.23
C ARG A 350 -14.88 -15.21 -6.49
N GLN A 351 -15.92 -15.82 -7.02
CA GLN A 351 -17.23 -15.87 -6.35
C GLN A 351 -17.14 -16.57 -4.99
N MET A 352 -16.48 -17.72 -4.93
CA MET A 352 -16.30 -18.47 -3.68
C MET A 352 -15.59 -17.62 -2.63
N LEU A 353 -14.47 -17.01 -2.97
CA LEU A 353 -13.63 -16.27 -2.03
C LEU A 353 -14.11 -14.84 -1.71
N SER A 354 -15.14 -14.33 -2.41
CA SER A 354 -15.70 -13.01 -2.15
C SER A 354 -17.15 -13.02 -1.66
N VAL A 355 -17.92 -14.09 -1.94
CA VAL A 355 -19.33 -14.18 -1.63
C VAL A 355 -19.67 -15.39 -0.78
N ASP A 356 -19.26 -16.59 -1.22
CA ASP A 356 -19.67 -17.85 -0.59
C ASP A 356 -19.05 -18.03 0.80
N ILE A 357 -17.85 -17.51 1.02
CA ILE A 357 -17.17 -17.50 2.34
C ILE A 357 -18.01 -16.83 3.45
N HIS A 358 -18.90 -15.90 3.10
CA HIS A 358 -19.75 -15.22 4.08
C HIS A 358 -21.01 -16.03 4.45
N LYS A 359 -21.33 -17.04 3.66
CA LYS A 359 -22.55 -17.85 3.80
C LYS A 359 -22.30 -19.24 4.35
N HIS A 360 -21.08 -19.73 4.20
CA HIS A 360 -20.70 -21.07 4.62
C HIS A 360 -20.41 -21.11 6.13
N PRO A 361 -20.90 -22.11 6.87
CA PRO A 361 -20.63 -22.26 8.30
C PRO A 361 -19.15 -22.49 8.64
N ASP A 362 -18.40 -23.11 7.72
CA ASP A 362 -16.96 -23.26 7.80
C ASP A 362 -16.30 -22.59 6.59
N PRO A 363 -15.82 -21.34 6.74
CA PRO A 363 -15.17 -20.63 5.63
C PRO A 363 -13.89 -21.29 5.12
N LEU A 364 -13.17 -22.07 5.94
CA LEU A 364 -11.94 -22.76 5.51
C LEU A 364 -12.23 -23.86 4.49
N GLN A 365 -13.37 -24.54 4.59
CA GLN A 365 -13.80 -25.49 3.56
C GLN A 365 -14.03 -24.82 2.21
N VAL A 366 -14.50 -23.58 2.19
CA VAL A 366 -14.66 -22.81 0.94
C VAL A 366 -13.29 -22.53 0.31
N LEU A 367 -12.25 -22.27 1.11
CA LEU A 367 -10.88 -22.10 0.61
C LEU A 367 -10.36 -23.42 0.01
N ASP A 368 -10.57 -24.53 0.69
CA ASP A 368 -10.13 -25.85 0.22
C ASP A 368 -10.82 -26.21 -1.10
N GLN A 369 -12.12 -25.95 -1.24
CA GLN A 369 -12.86 -26.13 -2.49
C GLN A 369 -12.38 -25.16 -3.61
N ALA A 370 -12.01 -23.93 -3.27
CA ALA A 370 -11.48 -22.98 -4.24
C ALA A 370 -10.10 -23.44 -4.77
N ALA A 371 -9.30 -24.09 -3.94
CA ALA A 371 -8.00 -24.67 -4.34
C ALA A 371 -8.18 -25.73 -5.43
N LEU A 372 -9.21 -26.58 -5.35
CA LEU A 372 -9.50 -27.60 -6.38
C LEU A 372 -9.73 -27.00 -7.77
N ILE A 373 -10.33 -25.79 -7.85
CA ILE A 373 -10.53 -25.09 -9.12
C ILE A 373 -9.18 -24.75 -9.78
N ILE A 374 -8.20 -24.34 -8.98
CA ILE A 374 -6.86 -23.99 -9.48
C ILE A 374 -6.07 -25.23 -9.87
N GLU A 375 -6.37 -26.38 -9.28
CA GLU A 375 -5.79 -27.67 -9.63
C GLU A 375 -6.42 -28.30 -10.90
N GLY A 376 -7.48 -27.66 -11.44
CA GLY A 376 -8.21 -28.21 -12.60
C GLY A 376 -9.11 -29.38 -12.25
N ARG A 377 -9.54 -29.50 -11.01
CA ARG A 377 -10.42 -30.55 -10.47
C ARG A 377 -11.83 -30.07 -10.23
#